data_d179b8030f1a985c0de4d8ad235480f3
#
_entry.id   d179b8030f1a985c0de4d8ad235480f3
#
_cell.length_a   1.000
_cell.length_b   1.000
_cell.length_c   1.000
_cell.angle_alpha   90.00
_cell.angle_beta   90.00
_cell.angle_gamma   90.00
#
_symmetry.space_group_name_H-M   'P 1'
#
loop_
_entity.id
_entity.type
_entity.pdbx_description
1 polymer ?
#
loop_
_entity_poly.entity_id
_entity_poly.type
_entity_poly.pdbx_seq_one_letter_code
_entity_poly.pdbx_strand_id
1 'polypeptide(L)'
;MTLHVRPRTSFARWVSSLLLIATVILITLQLIFYSRNRANFPAGLVIAGVPVGGISRQEAAERLLEIYGLPVELRYGDDLIHMDPARVEFNLNLEGMIAAADLERTSAPFWVGFWDYLWGTVSEPAEVPLDAAYSEERLRAYLQDEISTRYDKPPSPARPIAGTTQFDLGEPGTVLNIEDAVRDIERALFSPSRRTIVLDLQESNPARPNLDNLQVQLQQIMEVAGYDGLADIYFLDLVSGQELHFAYRLGSNLPTEPDINFTAASIIKIPILISVYSRLEGRPDEATQALLTEMIIQSENTAADQLMDSLLDPTNGPTMVTEDMQALGLENTFLAGEFFFGAPLLRVYTIPAHARTDIYPPDDFPDPYNQTTPSDMGMLLADLYQCAENGGGALVAVFGERITQAECQDIVNLLSLNRIGLLLEAGAPEGTRIAHKHGWIAEGEGVIRTMGDAGIVFTPNGAYVAVIFLYHPVQLIYDPVSTMFADLAEAIYNYYTLPAQEFN
;
A
#
# COMPACT_ATOMS: atom_id res chain seq x y z
N MET A 1 -48.08 -67.24 96.89
CA MET A 1 -47.16 -67.56 95.81
C MET A 1 -47.07 -66.28 94.94
N THR A 2 -46.13 -65.45 95.35
CA THR A 2 -45.89 -64.13 94.70
C THR A 2 -44.70 -64.23 93.73
N LEU A 3 -45.01 -64.13 92.43
CA LEU A 3 -44.03 -64.12 91.43
C LEU A 3 -43.41 -62.68 91.28
N HIS A 4 -42.15 -62.59 91.66
CA HIS A 4 -41.37 -61.36 91.36
C HIS A 4 -40.96 -61.31 89.91
N VAL A 5 -41.57 -60.40 89.16
CA VAL A 5 -41.13 -60.00 87.81
C VAL A 5 -39.98 -59.01 87.98
N ARG A 6 -38.75 -59.41 87.64
CA ARG A 6 -37.59 -58.51 87.57
C ARG A 6 -37.72 -57.62 86.36
N PRO A 7 -37.50 -56.30 86.45
CA PRO A 7 -37.58 -55.42 85.29
C PRO A 7 -36.34 -55.57 84.43
N ARG A 8 -36.47 -56.10 83.23
CA ARG A 8 -35.45 -56.16 82.16
C ARG A 8 -35.15 -54.78 81.48
N THR A 9 -35.58 -53.68 82.07
CA THR A 9 -35.55 -52.29 81.46
C THR A 9 -34.25 -51.49 81.75
N SER A 10 -33.37 -51.94 82.62
CA SER A 10 -32.16 -51.15 82.93
C SER A 10 -31.06 -51.25 81.89
N PHE A 11 -30.81 -52.42 81.30
CA PHE A 11 -29.76 -52.57 80.24
C PHE A 11 -30.10 -51.83 78.96
N ALA A 12 -31.34 -51.93 78.48
CA ALA A 12 -31.78 -51.21 77.29
C ALA A 12 -31.71 -49.67 77.45
N ARG A 13 -32.02 -49.20 78.73
CA ARG A 13 -31.88 -47.75 79.03
C ARG A 13 -30.40 -47.32 79.07
N TRP A 14 -29.51 -48.11 79.58
CA TRP A 14 -28.06 -47.79 79.53
C TRP A 14 -27.48 -47.81 78.13
N VAL A 15 -27.83 -48.77 77.30
CA VAL A 15 -27.42 -48.85 75.89
C VAL A 15 -27.98 -47.67 75.10
N SER A 16 -29.24 -47.35 75.29
CA SER A 16 -29.87 -46.18 74.60
C SER A 16 -29.25 -44.86 75.07
N SER A 17 -28.94 -44.70 76.35
CA SER A 17 -28.22 -43.52 76.85
C SER A 17 -26.80 -43.40 76.32
N LEU A 18 -26.02 -44.55 76.26
CA LEU A 18 -24.68 -44.56 75.65
C LEU A 18 -24.73 -44.22 74.14
N LEU A 19 -25.71 -44.76 73.39
CA LEU A 19 -25.89 -44.44 71.97
C LEU A 19 -26.25 -42.96 71.79
N LEU A 20 -27.12 -42.44 72.69
CA LEU A 20 -27.51 -41.02 72.62
C LEU A 20 -26.32 -40.11 72.94
N ILE A 21 -25.50 -40.43 73.94
CA ILE A 21 -24.27 -39.66 74.23
C ILE A 21 -23.28 -39.79 73.12
N ALA A 22 -23.06 -40.96 72.53
CA ALA A 22 -22.22 -41.14 71.35
C ALA A 22 -22.69 -40.34 70.15
N THR A 23 -23.98 -40.31 69.87
CA THR A 23 -24.60 -39.51 68.79
C THR A 23 -24.41 -38.01 69.04
N VAL A 24 -24.60 -37.56 70.28
CA VAL A 24 -24.38 -36.13 70.62
C VAL A 24 -22.91 -35.75 70.45
N ILE A 25 -21.98 -36.61 70.90
CA ILE A 25 -20.56 -36.37 70.71
C ILE A 25 -20.24 -36.32 69.20
N LEU A 26 -20.74 -37.26 68.41
CA LEU A 26 -20.50 -37.33 66.98
C LEU A 26 -21.01 -36.05 66.25
N ILE A 27 -22.25 -35.68 66.57
CA ILE A 27 -22.86 -34.45 65.99
C ILE A 27 -22.07 -33.23 66.43
N THR A 28 -21.60 -33.14 67.68
CA THR A 28 -20.82 -32.04 68.20
C THR A 28 -19.43 -31.97 67.48
N LEU A 29 -18.79 -33.07 67.23
CA LEU A 29 -17.53 -33.16 66.50
C LEU A 29 -17.79 -32.73 65.03
N GLN A 30 -18.79 -33.25 64.40
CA GLN A 30 -19.16 -32.84 63.02
C GLN A 30 -19.48 -31.34 62.92
N LEU A 31 -20.17 -30.79 63.94
CA LEU A 31 -20.45 -29.37 63.99
C LEU A 31 -19.18 -28.50 64.09
N ILE A 32 -18.20 -28.97 64.92
CA ILE A 32 -16.90 -28.29 65.03
C ILE A 32 -16.15 -28.38 63.70
N PHE A 33 -16.10 -29.56 63.07
CA PHE A 33 -15.48 -29.72 61.75
C PHE A 33 -16.16 -28.86 60.70
N TYR A 34 -17.46 -28.86 60.59
CA TYR A 34 -18.25 -28.03 59.71
C TYR A 34 -17.99 -26.53 59.95
N SER A 35 -18.01 -26.08 61.21
CA SER A 35 -17.75 -24.71 61.59
C SER A 35 -16.35 -24.23 61.19
N ARG A 36 -15.33 -25.10 61.31
CA ARG A 36 -13.98 -24.83 60.88
C ARG A 36 -13.86 -24.81 59.36
N ASN A 37 -14.47 -25.77 58.68
CA ASN A 37 -14.46 -25.80 57.21
C ASN A 37 -15.21 -24.62 56.60
N ARG A 38 -16.26 -24.12 57.25
CA ARG A 38 -17.03 -22.93 56.81
C ARG A 38 -16.19 -21.63 56.88
N ALA A 39 -15.07 -21.60 57.60
CA ALA A 39 -14.14 -20.47 57.60
C ALA A 39 -13.41 -20.34 56.24
N ASN A 40 -13.24 -21.45 55.53
CA ASN A 40 -12.63 -21.53 54.21
C ASN A 40 -13.69 -21.53 53.11
N PHE A 41 -13.27 -21.36 51.86
CA PHE A 41 -14.15 -21.46 50.71
C PHE A 41 -14.70 -22.88 50.53
N PRO A 42 -15.95 -23.02 50.02
CA PRO A 42 -16.56 -24.34 49.82
C PRO A 42 -15.73 -25.19 48.84
N ALA A 43 -15.75 -26.51 49.09
CA ALA A 43 -15.09 -27.46 48.19
C ALA A 43 -15.66 -27.34 46.77
N GLY A 44 -14.82 -27.27 45.74
CA GLY A 44 -15.22 -27.12 44.36
C GLY A 44 -15.32 -25.67 43.88
N LEU A 45 -15.23 -24.66 44.75
CA LEU A 45 -15.26 -23.26 44.32
C LEU A 45 -14.06 -22.94 43.44
N VAL A 46 -14.35 -22.27 42.30
CA VAL A 46 -13.37 -21.80 41.35
C VAL A 46 -13.55 -20.28 41.23
N ILE A 47 -12.46 -19.52 41.30
CA ILE A 47 -12.42 -18.09 41.03
C ILE A 47 -11.56 -17.87 39.80
N ALA A 48 -12.12 -17.26 38.76
CA ALA A 48 -11.38 -16.94 37.55
C ALA A 48 -10.62 -18.16 36.95
N GLY A 49 -11.26 -19.34 36.94
CA GLY A 49 -10.64 -20.57 36.48
C GLY A 49 -9.60 -21.17 37.44
N VAL A 50 -9.37 -20.56 38.62
CA VAL A 50 -8.40 -21.05 39.64
C VAL A 50 -9.17 -21.75 40.75
N PRO A 51 -8.87 -23.06 41.06
CA PRO A 51 -9.48 -23.77 42.16
C PRO A 51 -9.06 -23.20 43.53
N VAL A 52 -10.02 -22.73 44.29
CA VAL A 52 -9.81 -22.12 45.61
C VAL A 52 -10.61 -22.83 46.74
N GLY A 53 -11.26 -23.96 46.41
CA GLY A 53 -12.01 -24.72 47.39
C GLY A 53 -11.13 -25.24 48.55
N GLY A 54 -11.63 -25.07 49.80
CA GLY A 54 -10.96 -25.56 51.02
C GLY A 54 -9.88 -24.66 51.58
N ILE A 55 -9.50 -23.56 50.92
CA ILE A 55 -8.50 -22.59 51.39
C ILE A 55 -9.14 -21.31 51.93
N SER A 56 -8.35 -20.55 52.71
CA SER A 56 -8.80 -19.29 53.27
C SER A 56 -8.86 -18.17 52.21
N ARG A 57 -9.53 -17.04 52.51
CA ARG A 57 -9.59 -15.85 51.65
C ARG A 57 -8.21 -15.33 51.28
N GLN A 58 -7.31 -15.28 52.27
CA GLN A 58 -5.95 -14.77 52.06
C GLN A 58 -5.17 -15.68 51.12
N GLU A 59 -5.20 -17.00 51.34
CA GLU A 59 -4.52 -18.00 50.49
C GLU A 59 -5.10 -17.98 49.06
N ALA A 60 -6.41 -17.77 48.90
CA ALA A 60 -7.03 -17.62 47.58
C ALA A 60 -6.56 -16.36 46.87
N ALA A 61 -6.49 -15.23 47.55
CA ALA A 61 -5.97 -13.99 47.01
C ALA A 61 -4.49 -14.13 46.58
N GLU A 62 -3.66 -14.72 47.44
CA GLU A 62 -2.25 -15.00 47.12
C GLU A 62 -2.11 -15.92 45.89
N ARG A 63 -2.92 -16.98 45.80
CA ARG A 63 -2.94 -17.92 44.69
C ARG A 63 -3.35 -17.27 43.39
N LEU A 64 -4.36 -16.37 43.40
CA LEU A 64 -4.77 -15.62 42.23
C LEU A 64 -3.67 -14.68 41.76
N LEU A 65 -3.02 -13.94 42.66
CA LEU A 65 -1.89 -13.08 42.35
C LEU A 65 -0.70 -13.88 41.80
N GLU A 66 -0.41 -15.04 42.35
CA GLU A 66 0.67 -15.89 41.86
C GLU A 66 0.40 -16.36 40.42
N ILE A 67 -0.79 -16.88 40.15
CA ILE A 67 -1.12 -17.44 38.81
C ILE A 67 -1.22 -16.35 37.74
N TYR A 68 -1.92 -15.27 38.03
CA TYR A 68 -2.11 -14.19 37.06
C TYR A 68 -0.91 -13.24 36.97
N GLY A 69 -0.04 -13.22 37.97
CA GLY A 69 1.23 -12.51 37.97
C GLY A 69 2.36 -13.20 37.19
N LEU A 70 2.19 -14.49 36.82
CA LEU A 70 3.17 -15.18 36.00
C LEU A 70 3.38 -14.44 34.65
N PRO A 71 4.63 -14.32 34.17
CA PRO A 71 4.90 -13.74 32.88
C PRO A 71 4.16 -14.45 31.74
N VAL A 72 3.76 -13.71 30.74
CA VAL A 72 3.29 -14.24 29.45
C VAL A 72 4.50 -14.51 28.59
N GLU A 73 4.66 -15.73 28.12
CA GLU A 73 5.72 -16.14 27.20
C GLU A 73 5.32 -15.83 25.76
N LEU A 74 6.04 -14.93 25.11
CA LEU A 74 5.86 -14.55 23.72
C LEU A 74 6.96 -15.21 22.89
N ARG A 75 6.58 -15.99 21.89
CA ARG A 75 7.51 -16.58 20.92
C ARG A 75 7.52 -15.75 19.66
N TYR A 76 8.65 -15.09 19.40
CA TYR A 76 8.93 -14.36 18.17
C TYR A 76 9.88 -15.20 17.32
N GLY A 77 9.36 -15.97 16.36
CA GLY A 77 10.17 -16.97 15.64
C GLY A 77 10.81 -17.97 16.62
N ASP A 78 12.13 -17.98 16.68
CA ASP A 78 12.90 -18.83 17.60
C ASP A 78 13.17 -18.17 18.97
N ASP A 79 12.92 -16.87 19.10
CA ASP A 79 13.17 -16.11 20.32
C ASP A 79 12.01 -16.26 21.32
N LEU A 80 12.37 -16.38 22.61
CA LEU A 80 11.43 -16.45 23.72
C LEU A 80 11.51 -15.20 24.58
N ILE A 81 10.40 -14.48 24.67
CA ILE A 81 10.30 -13.21 25.39
C ILE A 81 9.32 -13.37 26.55
N HIS A 82 9.70 -12.91 27.74
CA HIS A 82 8.84 -12.95 28.92
C HIS A 82 8.28 -11.55 29.18
N MET A 83 6.97 -11.38 28.98
CA MET A 83 6.25 -10.15 29.25
C MET A 83 5.65 -10.23 30.67
N ASP A 84 6.08 -9.33 31.56
CA ASP A 84 5.46 -9.15 32.88
C ASP A 84 4.09 -8.46 32.68
N PRO A 85 2.97 -9.04 33.19
CA PRO A 85 1.65 -8.42 33.13
C PRO A 85 1.59 -6.99 33.72
N ALA A 86 2.43 -6.66 34.67
CA ALA A 86 2.51 -5.33 35.27
C ALA A 86 2.93 -4.25 34.24
N ARG A 87 3.67 -4.60 33.18
CA ARG A 87 4.07 -3.65 32.13
C ARG A 87 2.91 -3.06 31.36
N VAL A 88 1.83 -3.80 31.26
CA VAL A 88 0.60 -3.40 30.58
C VAL A 88 -0.50 -3.00 31.56
N GLU A 89 -0.13 -2.71 32.82
CA GLU A 89 -1.05 -2.36 33.91
C GLU A 89 -2.16 -3.39 34.12
N PHE A 90 -1.84 -4.68 33.94
CA PHE A 90 -2.79 -5.74 34.23
C PHE A 90 -3.05 -5.81 35.73
N ASN A 91 -4.28 -5.58 36.13
CA ASN A 91 -4.72 -5.53 37.52
C ASN A 91 -5.96 -6.41 37.74
N LEU A 92 -5.93 -7.20 38.80
CA LEU A 92 -7.07 -7.98 39.28
C LEU A 92 -7.90 -7.17 40.27
N ASN A 93 -9.21 -7.15 40.13
CA ASN A 93 -10.11 -6.69 41.17
C ASN A 93 -10.28 -7.81 42.24
N LEU A 94 -9.18 -8.08 43.00
CA LEU A 94 -9.16 -9.11 44.00
C LEU A 94 -10.25 -8.93 45.05
N GLU A 95 -10.48 -7.69 45.49
CA GLU A 95 -11.49 -7.40 46.53
C GLU A 95 -12.89 -7.78 46.03
N GLY A 96 -13.24 -7.42 44.81
CA GLY A 96 -14.52 -7.76 44.19
C GLY A 96 -14.71 -9.26 44.02
N MET A 97 -13.67 -9.95 43.48
CA MET A 97 -13.75 -11.41 43.27
C MET A 97 -13.82 -12.19 44.59
N ILE A 98 -13.02 -11.84 45.60
CA ILE A 98 -13.07 -12.46 46.91
C ILE A 98 -14.40 -12.17 47.61
N ALA A 99 -14.97 -10.99 47.49
CA ALA A 99 -16.27 -10.66 48.02
C ALA A 99 -17.40 -11.48 47.35
N ALA A 100 -17.34 -11.66 46.04
CA ALA A 100 -18.27 -12.52 45.31
C ALA A 100 -18.17 -13.99 45.74
N ALA A 101 -16.95 -14.50 45.91
CA ALA A 101 -16.72 -15.85 46.44
C ALA A 101 -17.25 -16.02 47.88
N ASP A 102 -17.15 -14.97 48.69
CA ASP A 102 -17.68 -14.96 50.07
C ASP A 102 -19.22 -14.97 50.11
N LEU A 103 -19.85 -14.32 49.16
CA LEU A 103 -21.30 -14.38 49.00
C LEU A 103 -21.74 -15.82 48.71
N GLU A 104 -21.05 -16.51 47.81
CA GLU A 104 -21.31 -17.94 47.56
C GLU A 104 -21.12 -18.79 48.83
N ARG A 105 -20.04 -18.56 49.58
CA ARG A 105 -19.77 -19.27 50.85
C ARG A 105 -20.88 -19.06 51.90
N THR A 106 -21.49 -17.90 51.93
CA THR A 106 -22.50 -17.49 52.93
C THR A 106 -23.94 -17.63 52.43
N SER A 107 -24.17 -18.06 51.21
CA SER A 107 -25.50 -18.17 50.58
C SER A 107 -26.49 -19.05 51.33
N ALA A 108 -26.01 -20.18 51.89
CA ALA A 108 -26.80 -21.07 52.70
C ALA A 108 -26.81 -20.68 54.19
N PRO A 109 -28.00 -20.60 54.87
CA PRO A 109 -28.08 -20.44 56.32
C PRO A 109 -27.31 -21.53 57.05
N PHE A 110 -26.69 -21.18 58.18
CA PHE A 110 -25.75 -22.09 58.92
C PHE A 110 -26.29 -23.52 59.11
N TRP A 111 -27.55 -23.60 59.62
CA TRP A 111 -28.13 -24.90 59.93
C TRP A 111 -28.56 -25.70 58.70
N VAL A 112 -28.96 -25.03 57.63
CA VAL A 112 -29.27 -25.69 56.36
C VAL A 112 -27.99 -26.29 55.79
N GLY A 113 -26.92 -25.52 55.71
CA GLY A 113 -25.64 -25.99 55.19
C GLY A 113 -25.01 -27.09 56.10
N PHE A 114 -25.24 -27.08 57.44
CA PHE A 114 -24.80 -28.17 58.34
C PHE A 114 -25.55 -29.48 58.06
N TRP A 115 -26.86 -29.43 57.80
CA TRP A 115 -27.61 -30.62 57.41
C TRP A 115 -27.20 -31.15 56.05
N ASP A 116 -26.97 -30.29 55.05
CA ASP A 116 -26.46 -30.65 53.71
C ASP A 116 -25.10 -31.33 53.84
N TYR A 117 -24.22 -30.80 54.69
CA TYR A 117 -22.91 -31.39 55.00
C TYR A 117 -23.03 -32.79 55.62
N LEU A 118 -23.91 -32.98 56.57
CA LEU A 118 -24.10 -34.27 57.23
C LEU A 118 -24.64 -35.34 56.26
N TRP A 119 -25.46 -34.97 55.31
CA TRP A 119 -26.07 -35.91 54.36
C TRP A 119 -25.31 -35.98 53.03
N GLY A 120 -24.24 -35.19 52.85
CA GLY A 120 -23.42 -35.18 51.65
C GLY A 120 -24.15 -34.58 50.45
N THR A 121 -25.15 -33.72 50.67
CA THR A 121 -25.98 -33.05 49.62
C THR A 121 -25.46 -31.65 49.29
N VAL A 122 -24.13 -31.43 49.32
CA VAL A 122 -23.53 -30.12 49.06
C VAL A 122 -23.71 -29.77 47.59
N SER A 123 -24.36 -28.62 47.30
CA SER A 123 -24.44 -28.08 45.95
C SER A 123 -23.04 -27.67 45.46
N GLU A 124 -22.74 -27.90 44.17
CA GLU A 124 -21.55 -27.33 43.53
C GLU A 124 -21.66 -25.80 43.56
N PRO A 125 -20.64 -25.09 44.09
CA PRO A 125 -20.67 -23.63 44.13
C PRO A 125 -20.56 -23.08 42.70
N ALA A 126 -21.17 -21.89 42.47
CA ALA A 126 -21.04 -21.17 41.22
C ALA A 126 -19.60 -20.74 41.01
N GLU A 127 -19.15 -20.70 39.72
CA GLU A 127 -17.86 -20.15 39.37
C GLU A 127 -17.90 -18.62 39.46
N VAL A 128 -16.92 -18.03 40.13
CA VAL A 128 -16.73 -16.58 40.17
C VAL A 128 -15.93 -16.17 38.93
N PRO A 129 -16.48 -15.30 38.05
CA PRO A 129 -15.77 -14.88 36.85
C PRO A 129 -14.54 -14.03 37.17
N LEU A 130 -13.62 -13.98 36.23
CA LEU A 130 -12.46 -13.07 36.28
C LEU A 130 -12.93 -11.61 36.16
N ASP A 131 -12.50 -10.78 37.09
CA ASP A 131 -12.63 -9.32 37.04
C ASP A 131 -11.25 -8.70 37.03
N ALA A 132 -10.79 -8.29 35.85
CA ALA A 132 -9.47 -7.76 35.62
C ALA A 132 -9.50 -6.69 34.53
N ALA A 133 -8.54 -5.77 34.54
CA ALA A 133 -8.34 -4.75 33.53
C ALA A 133 -6.87 -4.65 33.14
N TYR A 134 -6.62 -4.19 31.92
CA TYR A 134 -5.28 -3.87 31.41
C TYR A 134 -5.33 -2.63 30.53
N SER A 135 -4.18 -2.03 30.22
CA SER A 135 -4.08 -0.90 29.29
C SER A 135 -3.67 -1.41 27.90
N GLU A 136 -4.62 -1.37 26.95
CA GLU A 136 -4.33 -1.70 25.55
C GLU A 136 -3.31 -0.75 24.93
N GLU A 137 -3.36 0.53 25.28
CA GLU A 137 -2.40 1.54 24.82
C GLU A 137 -0.97 1.18 25.22
N ARG A 138 -0.75 0.79 26.48
CA ARG A 138 0.55 0.33 26.95
C ARG A 138 0.99 -0.99 26.32
N LEU A 139 0.06 -1.88 26.05
CA LEU A 139 0.37 -3.13 25.36
C LEU A 139 0.84 -2.84 23.93
N ARG A 140 0.16 -1.96 23.19
CA ARG A 140 0.57 -1.53 21.85
C ARG A 140 1.95 -0.86 21.88
N ALA A 141 2.16 0.08 22.80
CA ALA A 141 3.46 0.72 22.96
C ALA A 141 4.58 -0.30 23.29
N TYR A 142 4.34 -1.25 24.20
CA TYR A 142 5.29 -2.31 24.51
C TYR A 142 5.63 -3.15 23.27
N LEU A 143 4.63 -3.56 22.48
CA LEU A 143 4.84 -4.32 21.27
C LEU A 143 5.63 -3.54 20.24
N GLN A 144 5.33 -2.26 20.06
CA GLN A 144 5.98 -1.41 19.06
C GLN A 144 7.40 -1.00 19.48
N ASP A 145 7.56 -0.50 20.70
CA ASP A 145 8.82 0.11 21.14
C ASP A 145 9.85 -0.92 21.64
N GLU A 146 9.38 -2.02 22.27
CA GLU A 146 10.30 -3.01 22.83
C GLU A 146 10.39 -4.30 21.99
N ILE A 147 9.29 -4.76 21.37
CA ILE A 147 9.33 -6.01 20.61
C ILE A 147 9.70 -5.73 19.16
N SER A 148 8.91 -4.96 18.43
CA SER A 148 9.18 -4.66 17.01
C SER A 148 10.56 -4.03 16.82
N THR A 149 10.91 -3.00 17.62
CA THR A 149 12.21 -2.35 17.50
C THR A 149 13.42 -3.29 17.68
N ARG A 150 13.28 -4.38 18.43
CA ARG A 150 14.39 -5.30 18.73
C ARG A 150 14.43 -6.54 17.87
N TYR A 151 13.26 -7.04 17.46
CA TYR A 151 13.14 -8.35 16.84
C TYR A 151 12.70 -8.28 15.38
N ASP A 152 12.00 -7.22 14.95
CA ASP A 152 11.66 -7.04 13.55
C ASP A 152 12.93 -6.88 12.72
N LYS A 153 12.95 -7.54 11.58
CA LYS A 153 13.99 -7.41 10.57
C LYS A 153 13.41 -6.62 9.41
N PRO A 154 13.77 -5.34 9.27
CA PRO A 154 13.28 -4.58 8.13
C PRO A 154 13.77 -5.21 6.82
N PRO A 155 12.98 -5.10 5.73
CA PRO A 155 13.42 -5.57 4.42
C PRO A 155 14.64 -4.78 3.97
N SER A 156 15.56 -5.41 3.26
CA SER A 156 16.63 -4.69 2.60
C SER A 156 16.06 -3.95 1.37
N PRO A 157 16.43 -2.68 1.12
CA PRO A 157 15.86 -1.91 0.01
C PRO A 157 16.25 -2.54 -1.34
N ALA A 158 15.31 -2.51 -2.29
CA ALA A 158 15.61 -2.82 -3.67
C ALA A 158 16.65 -1.82 -4.22
N ARG A 159 17.55 -2.28 -5.12
CA ARG A 159 18.65 -1.46 -5.68
C ARG A 159 18.77 -1.69 -7.16
N PRO A 160 19.08 -0.65 -7.96
CA PRO A 160 19.39 -0.84 -9.37
C PRO A 160 20.66 -1.67 -9.55
N ILE A 161 20.65 -2.57 -10.54
CA ILE A 161 21.86 -3.28 -10.97
C ILE A 161 22.54 -2.42 -12.02
N ALA A 162 23.71 -1.90 -11.69
CA ALA A 162 24.41 -0.92 -12.49
C ALA A 162 24.57 -1.33 -13.97
N GLY A 163 24.20 -0.44 -14.89
CA GLY A 163 24.32 -0.63 -16.34
C GLY A 163 23.37 -1.68 -16.92
N THR A 164 22.32 -2.05 -16.21
CA THR A 164 21.24 -2.94 -16.67
C THR A 164 19.87 -2.31 -16.46
N THR A 165 18.83 -2.92 -17.02
CA THR A 165 17.41 -2.53 -16.81
C THR A 165 16.80 -3.14 -15.55
N GLN A 166 17.58 -3.97 -14.79
CA GLN A 166 17.08 -4.80 -13.70
C GLN A 166 17.37 -4.19 -12.34
N PHE A 167 16.57 -4.63 -11.35
CA PHE A 167 16.76 -4.32 -9.95
C PHE A 167 17.06 -5.57 -9.15
N ASP A 168 17.99 -5.48 -8.21
CA ASP A 168 18.08 -6.41 -7.10
C ASP A 168 16.91 -6.11 -6.15
N LEU A 169 16.03 -7.08 -6.00
CA LEU A 169 14.79 -6.90 -5.22
C LEU A 169 15.04 -6.76 -3.71
N GLY A 170 16.28 -7.03 -3.26
CA GLY A 170 16.58 -7.09 -1.83
C GLY A 170 15.98 -8.33 -1.16
N GLU A 171 16.13 -8.42 0.16
CA GLU A 171 15.59 -9.52 0.95
C GLU A 171 14.33 -9.06 1.70
N PRO A 172 13.27 -9.87 1.73
CA PRO A 172 12.09 -9.54 2.51
C PRO A 172 12.43 -9.48 4.01
N GLY A 173 11.77 -8.58 4.70
CA GLY A 173 11.84 -8.44 6.14
C GLY A 173 10.79 -9.31 6.83
N THR A 174 10.86 -9.34 8.15
CA THR A 174 9.87 -9.99 9.01
C THR A 174 9.43 -8.99 10.07
N VAL A 175 8.15 -8.70 10.14
CA VAL A 175 7.58 -7.72 11.08
C VAL A 175 6.45 -8.33 11.90
N LEU A 176 6.28 -7.83 13.11
CA LEU A 176 5.21 -8.27 14.02
C LEU A 176 3.84 -7.76 13.55
N ASN A 177 2.87 -8.67 13.46
CA ASN A 177 1.46 -8.28 13.36
C ASN A 177 0.94 -7.82 14.73
N ILE A 178 1.01 -6.51 14.99
CA ILE A 178 0.63 -5.93 16.29
C ILE A 178 -0.84 -6.19 16.62
N GLU A 179 -1.75 -6.12 15.64
CA GLU A 179 -3.18 -6.32 15.87
C GLU A 179 -3.50 -7.74 16.34
N ASP A 180 -2.89 -8.73 15.73
CA ASP A 180 -3.04 -10.13 16.14
C ASP A 180 -2.35 -10.40 17.47
N ALA A 181 -1.16 -9.83 17.67
CA ALA A 181 -0.43 -9.94 18.92
C ALA A 181 -1.22 -9.36 20.11
N VAL A 182 -1.86 -8.20 19.97
CA VAL A 182 -2.71 -7.59 21.01
C VAL A 182 -3.84 -8.55 21.38
N ARG A 183 -4.57 -9.10 20.41
CA ARG A 183 -5.69 -10.02 20.66
C ARG A 183 -5.25 -11.31 21.36
N ASP A 184 -4.11 -11.83 20.97
CA ASP A 184 -3.61 -13.09 21.53
C ASP A 184 -3.05 -12.90 22.94
N ILE A 185 -2.36 -11.79 23.20
CA ILE A 185 -1.86 -11.43 24.54
C ILE A 185 -3.03 -11.14 25.49
N GLU A 186 -4.07 -10.42 25.02
CA GLU A 186 -5.27 -10.24 25.82
C GLU A 186 -5.85 -11.56 26.28
N ARG A 187 -6.06 -12.52 25.37
CA ARG A 187 -6.57 -13.85 25.71
C ARG A 187 -5.68 -14.59 26.71
N ALA A 188 -4.37 -14.39 26.65
CA ALA A 188 -3.45 -15.00 27.61
C ALA A 188 -3.48 -14.30 28.97
N LEU A 189 -3.58 -12.99 29.03
CA LEU A 189 -3.73 -12.23 30.27
C LEU A 189 -4.97 -12.66 31.05
N PHE A 190 -6.07 -12.93 30.33
CA PHE A 190 -7.34 -13.37 30.92
C PHE A 190 -7.45 -14.90 31.11
N SER A 191 -6.37 -15.66 30.91
CA SER A 191 -6.36 -17.10 31.10
C SER A 191 -5.39 -17.52 32.21
N PRO A 192 -5.81 -18.36 33.15
CA PRO A 192 -4.91 -18.88 34.22
C PRO A 192 -3.91 -19.94 33.72
N SER A 193 -4.15 -20.55 32.55
CA SER A 193 -3.38 -21.70 32.07
C SER A 193 -2.71 -21.49 30.71
N ARG A 194 -3.24 -20.60 29.86
CA ARG A 194 -2.68 -20.34 28.53
C ARG A 194 -1.77 -19.12 28.58
N ARG A 195 -0.51 -19.34 28.94
CA ARG A 195 0.48 -18.26 29.13
C ARG A 195 1.57 -18.22 28.06
N THR A 196 1.54 -19.10 27.08
CA THR A 196 2.49 -19.11 25.95
C THR A 196 1.76 -18.76 24.67
N ILE A 197 2.26 -17.81 23.91
CA ILE A 197 1.73 -17.31 22.65
C ILE A 197 2.83 -17.39 21.60
N VAL A 198 2.48 -17.85 20.42
CA VAL A 198 3.31 -17.71 19.22
C VAL A 198 2.83 -16.46 18.49
N LEU A 199 3.71 -15.47 18.38
CA LEU A 199 3.41 -14.21 17.69
C LEU A 199 3.30 -14.45 16.19
N ASP A 200 2.29 -13.85 15.57
CA ASP A 200 2.12 -13.88 14.12
C ASP A 200 3.07 -12.87 13.47
N LEU A 201 3.89 -13.36 12.55
CA LEU A 201 4.90 -12.58 11.87
C LEU A 201 4.52 -12.46 10.39
N GLN A 202 4.55 -11.24 9.87
CA GLN A 202 4.28 -10.95 8.47
C GLN A 202 5.57 -10.71 7.72
N GLU A 203 5.62 -11.16 6.46
CA GLU A 203 6.68 -10.77 5.55
C GLU A 203 6.44 -9.32 5.11
N SER A 204 7.48 -8.49 5.24
CA SER A 204 7.51 -7.13 4.72
C SER A 204 8.38 -7.12 3.46
N ASN A 205 7.77 -6.84 2.33
CA ASN A 205 8.48 -6.81 1.07
C ASN A 205 9.40 -5.57 0.97
N PRO A 206 10.55 -5.69 0.27
CA PRO A 206 11.37 -4.54 -0.06
C PRO A 206 10.56 -3.48 -0.81
N ALA A 207 10.69 -2.24 -0.38
CA ALA A 207 10.04 -1.13 -1.05
C ALA A 207 10.81 -0.72 -2.31
N ARG A 208 10.09 -0.12 -3.27
CA ARG A 208 10.66 0.55 -4.45
C ARG A 208 11.71 1.57 -3.99
N PRO A 209 12.91 1.65 -4.64
CA PRO A 209 13.88 2.70 -4.34
C PRO A 209 13.33 4.09 -4.70
N ASN A 210 13.99 5.16 -4.23
CA ASN A 210 13.59 6.51 -4.61
C ASN A 210 13.88 6.80 -6.11
N LEU A 211 13.30 7.87 -6.63
CA LEU A 211 13.46 8.28 -8.04
C LEU A 211 14.91 8.65 -8.41
N ASP A 212 15.72 9.10 -7.44
CA ASP A 212 17.15 9.37 -7.69
C ASP A 212 17.89 8.10 -8.10
N ASN A 213 17.51 6.95 -7.55
CA ASN A 213 18.10 5.67 -7.96
C ASN A 213 17.71 5.29 -9.40
N LEU A 214 16.46 5.58 -9.80
CA LEU A 214 16.02 5.39 -11.17
C LEU A 214 16.80 6.32 -12.12
N GLN A 215 16.95 7.60 -11.76
CA GLN A 215 17.76 8.55 -12.56
C GLN A 215 19.17 8.06 -12.79
N VAL A 216 19.83 7.62 -11.70
CA VAL A 216 21.21 7.07 -11.81
C VAL A 216 21.26 5.85 -12.72
N GLN A 217 20.28 4.95 -12.64
CA GLN A 217 20.21 3.77 -13.50
C GLN A 217 20.04 4.16 -14.97
N LEU A 218 19.12 5.09 -15.29
CA LEU A 218 18.90 5.55 -16.65
C LEU A 218 20.18 6.21 -17.23
N GLN A 219 20.89 7.01 -16.43
CA GLN A 219 22.17 7.59 -16.82
C GLN A 219 23.21 6.51 -17.10
N GLN A 220 23.33 5.48 -16.27
CA GLN A 220 24.25 4.38 -16.48
C GLN A 220 23.94 3.54 -17.73
N ILE A 221 22.66 3.35 -18.08
CA ILE A 221 22.26 2.70 -19.34
C ILE A 221 22.81 3.49 -20.54
N MET A 222 22.62 4.82 -20.54
CA MET A 222 23.15 5.69 -21.59
C MET A 222 24.69 5.68 -21.65
N GLU A 223 25.37 5.67 -20.50
CA GLU A 223 26.83 5.56 -20.42
C GLU A 223 27.34 4.24 -21.00
N VAL A 224 26.72 3.12 -20.64
CA VAL A 224 27.09 1.78 -21.16
C VAL A 224 26.83 1.68 -22.65
N ALA A 225 25.74 2.27 -23.14
CA ALA A 225 25.46 2.36 -24.58
C ALA A 225 26.44 3.29 -25.33
N GLY A 226 27.26 4.07 -24.60
CA GLY A 226 28.18 5.05 -25.20
C GLY A 226 27.44 6.19 -25.90
N TYR A 227 26.21 6.53 -25.45
CA TYR A 227 25.42 7.58 -26.05
C TYR A 227 25.97 8.96 -25.71
N ASP A 228 26.53 9.64 -26.72
CA ASP A 228 27.15 10.95 -26.59
C ASP A 228 26.26 12.13 -27.01
N GLY A 229 24.98 11.86 -27.23
CA GLY A 229 23.96 12.85 -27.52
C GLY A 229 23.37 13.47 -26.24
N LEU A 230 22.22 14.07 -26.41
CA LEU A 230 21.40 14.68 -25.37
C LEU A 230 20.14 13.87 -25.18
N ALA A 231 19.81 13.53 -23.93
CA ALA A 231 18.56 12.94 -23.53
C ALA A 231 17.83 13.90 -22.59
N ASP A 232 16.50 13.96 -22.70
CA ASP A 232 15.62 14.58 -21.72
C ASP A 232 14.46 13.63 -21.43
N ILE A 233 14.29 13.26 -20.15
CA ILE A 233 13.40 12.20 -19.70
C ILE A 233 12.47 12.75 -18.63
N TYR A 234 11.17 12.58 -18.89
CA TYR A 234 10.10 12.88 -17.96
C TYR A 234 9.35 11.60 -17.58
N PHE A 235 9.19 11.37 -16.29
CA PHE A 235 8.40 10.28 -15.73
C PHE A 235 7.47 10.84 -14.66
N LEU A 236 6.21 10.41 -14.67
CA LEU A 236 5.22 10.76 -13.65
C LEU A 236 4.42 9.52 -13.22
N ASP A 237 4.51 9.17 -11.96
CA ASP A 237 3.64 8.16 -11.34
C ASP A 237 2.23 8.75 -11.16
N LEU A 238 1.25 8.28 -11.92
CA LEU A 238 -0.13 8.80 -11.90
C LEU A 238 -0.93 8.37 -10.65
N VAL A 239 -0.39 7.47 -9.83
CA VAL A 239 -1.00 7.04 -8.56
C VAL A 239 -0.50 7.90 -7.41
N SER A 240 0.82 8.06 -7.28
CA SER A 240 1.44 8.80 -6.17
C SER A 240 1.66 10.28 -6.47
N GLY A 241 1.69 10.67 -7.74
CA GLY A 241 2.07 12.02 -8.18
C GLY A 241 3.57 12.30 -8.10
N GLN A 242 4.41 11.28 -7.85
CA GLN A 242 5.86 11.45 -7.85
C GLN A 242 6.37 11.65 -9.28
N GLU A 243 7.25 12.63 -9.44
CA GLU A 243 7.80 13.04 -10.73
C GLU A 243 9.32 12.93 -10.74
N LEU A 244 9.87 12.48 -11.88
CA LEU A 244 11.27 12.55 -12.23
C LEU A 244 11.41 13.27 -13.56
N HIS A 245 12.14 14.39 -13.58
CA HIS A 245 12.45 15.12 -14.79
C HIS A 245 13.91 15.50 -14.80
N PHE A 246 14.67 15.02 -15.77
CA PHE A 246 16.08 15.32 -15.90
C PHE A 246 16.54 15.26 -17.35
N ALA A 247 17.57 16.07 -17.66
CA ALA A 247 18.30 15.96 -18.89
C ALA A 247 19.73 15.44 -18.66
N TYR A 248 20.28 14.71 -19.63
CA TYR A 248 21.58 14.07 -19.54
C TYR A 248 22.38 14.23 -20.83
N ARG A 249 23.69 14.51 -20.66
CA ARG A 249 24.64 14.54 -21.76
C ARG A 249 25.98 13.94 -21.29
N LEU A 250 26.43 12.87 -21.94
CA LEU A 250 27.68 12.21 -21.60
C LEU A 250 28.88 13.17 -21.70
N GLY A 251 29.75 13.12 -20.71
CA GLY A 251 30.94 13.95 -20.65
C GLY A 251 30.74 15.42 -20.29
N SER A 252 29.48 15.81 -19.93
CA SER A 252 29.22 17.11 -19.33
C SER A 252 29.66 17.12 -17.87
N ASN A 253 30.50 18.08 -17.49
CA ASN A 253 30.89 18.29 -16.10
C ASN A 253 29.88 19.05 -15.27
N LEU A 254 28.82 19.53 -15.91
CA LEU A 254 27.72 20.26 -15.28
C LEU A 254 26.42 19.50 -15.50
N PRO A 255 25.51 19.50 -14.49
CA PRO A 255 24.16 19.01 -14.70
C PRO A 255 23.52 19.72 -15.89
N THR A 256 22.88 18.97 -16.77
CA THR A 256 22.06 19.53 -17.84
C THR A 256 20.69 19.75 -17.25
N GLU A 257 20.24 21.00 -17.19
CA GLU A 257 18.89 21.30 -16.72
C GLU A 257 17.86 20.75 -17.73
N PRO A 258 16.72 20.22 -17.27
CA PRO A 258 15.64 19.75 -18.13
C PRO A 258 14.87 20.93 -18.79
N ASP A 259 13.71 20.66 -19.38
CA ASP A 259 12.89 21.57 -20.18
C ASP A 259 13.55 22.01 -21.49
N ILE A 260 14.08 21.04 -22.19
CA ILE A 260 14.66 21.25 -23.50
C ILE A 260 13.55 21.22 -24.54
N ASN A 261 13.52 22.24 -25.41
CA ASN A 261 12.65 22.25 -26.56
C ASN A 261 13.19 21.33 -27.65
N PHE A 262 12.43 20.29 -27.96
CA PHE A 262 12.75 19.39 -29.08
C PHE A 262 11.79 19.63 -30.23
N THR A 263 12.22 19.31 -31.46
CA THR A 263 11.24 19.10 -32.51
C THR A 263 10.33 17.96 -32.12
N ALA A 264 9.02 18.22 -32.05
CA ALA A 264 8.05 17.24 -31.59
C ALA A 264 7.86 16.08 -32.60
N ALA A 265 8.23 16.32 -33.85
CA ALA A 265 7.97 15.38 -34.95
C ALA A 265 6.50 14.88 -34.91
N SER A 266 6.29 13.57 -35.04
CA SER A 266 4.93 13.03 -34.99
C SER A 266 4.30 12.93 -33.59
N ILE A 267 5.03 13.27 -32.53
CA ILE A 267 4.45 13.37 -31.19
C ILE A 267 3.41 14.51 -31.10
N ILE A 268 3.57 15.56 -31.91
CA ILE A 268 2.61 16.68 -32.02
C ILE A 268 1.20 16.22 -32.46
N LYS A 269 1.05 14.99 -32.95
CA LYS A 269 -0.24 14.41 -33.31
C LYS A 269 -1.11 14.12 -32.08
N ILE A 270 -0.53 14.06 -30.86
CA ILE A 270 -1.32 14.03 -29.61
C ILE A 270 -2.07 15.36 -29.40
N PRO A 271 -1.42 16.53 -29.41
CA PRO A 271 -2.09 17.82 -29.43
C PRO A 271 -3.16 17.97 -30.54
N ILE A 272 -2.82 17.56 -31.77
CA ILE A 272 -3.78 17.62 -32.91
C ILE A 272 -5.00 16.75 -32.58
N LEU A 273 -4.81 15.54 -32.09
CA LEU A 273 -5.89 14.62 -31.71
C LEU A 273 -6.83 15.26 -30.70
N ILE A 274 -6.29 15.86 -29.63
CA ILE A 274 -7.08 16.54 -28.59
C ILE A 274 -7.84 17.73 -29.15
N SER A 275 -7.18 18.56 -29.97
CA SER A 275 -7.81 19.72 -30.63
C SER A 275 -8.96 19.29 -31.56
N VAL A 276 -8.78 18.22 -32.32
CA VAL A 276 -9.80 17.65 -33.19
C VAL A 276 -10.99 17.15 -32.37
N TYR A 277 -10.75 16.31 -31.35
CA TYR A 277 -11.81 15.80 -30.48
C TYR A 277 -12.59 16.93 -29.78
N SER A 278 -11.94 18.02 -29.42
CA SER A 278 -12.61 19.17 -28.80
C SER A 278 -13.59 19.90 -29.72
N ARG A 279 -13.63 19.55 -31.00
CA ARG A 279 -14.50 20.17 -32.03
C ARG A 279 -15.44 19.19 -32.73
N LEU A 280 -15.38 17.90 -32.34
CA LEU A 280 -16.34 16.93 -32.83
C LEU A 280 -17.71 17.14 -32.17
N GLU A 281 -18.77 17.08 -32.96
CA GLU A 281 -20.13 17.04 -32.45
C GLU A 281 -20.57 15.59 -32.22
N GLY A 282 -20.04 14.96 -31.16
CA GLY A 282 -20.27 13.57 -30.82
C GLY A 282 -19.22 12.62 -31.42
N ARG A 283 -19.62 11.37 -31.70
CA ARG A 283 -18.66 10.37 -32.22
C ARG A 283 -18.22 10.69 -33.64
N PRO A 284 -16.91 10.46 -33.96
CA PRO A 284 -16.42 10.58 -35.31
C PRO A 284 -17.25 9.75 -36.29
N ASP A 285 -17.55 10.28 -37.46
CA ASP A 285 -18.09 9.48 -38.57
C ASP A 285 -17.01 8.56 -39.16
N GLU A 286 -17.40 7.65 -40.06
CA GLU A 286 -16.51 6.64 -40.62
C GLU A 286 -15.28 7.26 -41.32
N ALA A 287 -15.45 8.35 -42.02
CA ALA A 287 -14.37 9.04 -42.75
C ALA A 287 -13.39 9.72 -41.76
N THR A 288 -13.90 10.42 -40.78
CA THR A 288 -13.10 11.04 -39.72
C THR A 288 -12.35 9.97 -38.89
N GLN A 289 -13.02 8.86 -38.54
CA GLN A 289 -12.41 7.76 -37.83
C GLN A 289 -11.25 7.12 -38.62
N ALA A 290 -11.39 7.01 -39.94
CA ALA A 290 -10.32 6.50 -40.80
C ALA A 290 -9.09 7.45 -40.77
N LEU A 291 -9.29 8.75 -40.90
CA LEU A 291 -8.20 9.73 -40.82
C LEU A 291 -7.53 9.76 -39.47
N LEU A 292 -8.30 9.69 -38.37
CA LEU A 292 -7.76 9.58 -37.01
C LEU A 292 -6.88 8.35 -36.85
N THR A 293 -7.32 7.21 -37.39
CA THR A 293 -6.59 5.95 -37.37
C THR A 293 -5.29 6.03 -38.18
N GLU A 294 -5.35 6.59 -39.40
CA GLU A 294 -4.16 6.80 -40.24
C GLU A 294 -3.15 7.75 -39.60
N MET A 295 -3.63 8.87 -39.01
CA MET A 295 -2.78 9.82 -38.31
C MET A 295 -2.02 9.21 -37.13
N ILE A 296 -2.68 8.42 -36.32
CA ILE A 296 -2.09 7.87 -35.07
C ILE A 296 -1.33 6.57 -35.33
N ILE A 297 -1.93 5.58 -36.01
CA ILE A 297 -1.35 4.25 -36.17
C ILE A 297 -0.30 4.23 -37.29
N GLN A 298 -0.59 4.83 -38.45
CA GLN A 298 0.34 4.86 -39.58
C GLN A 298 1.25 6.11 -39.55
N SER A 299 0.95 7.00 -38.62
CA SER A 299 1.65 8.31 -38.51
C SER A 299 1.60 9.17 -39.77
N GLU A 300 0.50 9.04 -40.56
CA GLU A 300 0.34 9.77 -41.81
C GLU A 300 0.17 11.29 -41.61
N ASN A 301 1.01 12.06 -42.28
CA ASN A 301 1.00 13.52 -42.21
C ASN A 301 -0.21 14.11 -42.97
N THR A 302 -0.54 13.53 -44.12
CA THR A 302 -1.69 13.97 -44.94
C THR A 302 -3.00 13.82 -44.17
N ALA A 303 -3.15 12.76 -43.35
CA ALA A 303 -4.33 12.59 -42.51
C ALA A 303 -4.41 13.67 -41.42
N ALA A 304 -3.27 14.06 -40.84
CA ALA A 304 -3.22 15.17 -39.89
C ALA A 304 -3.63 16.50 -40.51
N ASP A 305 -3.09 16.85 -41.68
CA ASP A 305 -3.46 18.06 -42.41
C ASP A 305 -4.96 18.07 -42.74
N GLN A 306 -5.52 16.97 -43.30
CA GLN A 306 -6.93 16.85 -43.60
C GLN A 306 -7.85 16.97 -42.38
N LEU A 307 -7.46 16.45 -41.24
CA LEU A 307 -8.21 16.59 -39.98
C LEU A 307 -8.20 18.06 -39.51
N MET A 308 -7.05 18.73 -39.57
CA MET A 308 -6.96 20.15 -39.23
C MET A 308 -7.77 21.01 -40.17
N ASP A 309 -7.68 20.79 -41.47
CA ASP A 309 -8.45 21.53 -42.50
C ASP A 309 -9.96 21.38 -42.31
N SER A 310 -10.42 20.18 -42.09
CA SER A 310 -11.86 19.87 -42.06
C SER A 310 -12.55 20.14 -40.72
N LEU A 311 -11.85 20.01 -39.63
CA LEU A 311 -12.43 20.06 -38.28
C LEU A 311 -11.96 21.23 -37.43
N LEU A 312 -10.81 21.84 -37.74
CA LEU A 312 -10.33 23.04 -37.07
C LEU A 312 -10.58 24.26 -37.95
N ASP A 313 -9.68 24.55 -38.86
CA ASP A 313 -9.79 25.67 -39.82
C ASP A 313 -8.86 25.41 -41.01
N PRO A 314 -9.34 25.52 -42.26
CA PRO A 314 -8.55 25.22 -43.45
C PRO A 314 -7.36 26.18 -43.70
N THR A 315 -7.21 27.22 -42.91
CA THR A 315 -6.12 28.19 -43.02
C THR A 315 -5.27 28.27 -41.76
N ASN A 316 -5.90 28.11 -40.63
CA ASN A 316 -5.27 28.33 -39.31
C ASN A 316 -5.27 27.10 -38.41
N GLY A 317 -5.63 25.93 -38.92
CA GLY A 317 -5.69 24.68 -38.15
C GLY A 317 -4.47 24.44 -37.23
N PRO A 318 -3.24 24.52 -37.74
CA PRO A 318 -2.04 24.37 -36.92
C PRO A 318 -1.93 25.38 -35.77
N THR A 319 -2.26 26.65 -36.01
CA THR A 319 -2.22 27.70 -34.98
C THR A 319 -3.31 27.52 -33.94
N MET A 320 -4.46 26.95 -34.28
CA MET A 320 -5.51 26.57 -33.32
C MET A 320 -5.07 25.44 -32.38
N VAL A 321 -4.32 24.46 -32.88
CA VAL A 321 -3.70 23.45 -32.02
C VAL A 321 -2.79 24.12 -30.99
N THR A 322 -1.95 25.05 -31.40
CA THR A 322 -1.08 25.81 -30.50
C THR A 322 -1.89 26.62 -29.48
N GLU A 323 -2.95 27.29 -29.88
CA GLU A 323 -3.82 28.06 -28.98
C GLU A 323 -4.50 27.15 -27.93
N ASP A 324 -4.90 25.96 -28.33
CA ASP A 324 -5.44 24.95 -27.40
C ASP A 324 -4.39 24.50 -26.36
N MET A 325 -3.15 24.24 -26.79
CA MET A 325 -2.07 23.88 -25.88
C MET A 325 -1.72 25.02 -24.91
N GLN A 326 -1.65 26.25 -25.41
CA GLN A 326 -1.44 27.43 -24.56
C GLN A 326 -2.58 27.65 -23.56
N ALA A 327 -3.83 27.38 -23.95
CA ALA A 327 -4.97 27.44 -23.04
C ALA A 327 -4.87 26.39 -21.89
N LEU A 328 -4.21 25.28 -22.15
CA LEU A 328 -3.88 24.25 -21.13
C LEU A 328 -2.63 24.59 -20.29
N GLY A 329 -1.94 25.69 -20.58
CA GLY A 329 -0.72 26.11 -19.92
C GLY A 329 0.56 25.48 -20.50
N LEU A 330 0.48 24.79 -21.62
CA LEU A 330 1.60 24.12 -22.30
C LEU A 330 2.29 25.09 -23.27
N GLU A 331 3.06 26.03 -22.72
CA GLU A 331 3.59 27.18 -23.45
C GLU A 331 4.73 26.83 -24.41
N ASN A 332 5.38 25.69 -24.24
CA ASN A 332 6.50 25.21 -25.04
C ASN A 332 6.06 24.32 -26.21
N THR A 333 4.77 24.01 -26.30
CA THR A 333 4.21 23.12 -27.33
C THR A 333 3.49 23.94 -28.40
N PHE A 334 3.99 23.89 -29.63
CA PHE A 334 3.36 24.59 -30.74
C PHE A 334 3.46 23.84 -32.06
N LEU A 335 2.50 24.16 -32.95
CA LEU A 335 2.45 23.80 -34.37
C LEU A 335 2.20 25.05 -35.18
N ALA A 336 3.12 25.40 -36.09
CA ALA A 336 3.13 26.67 -36.83
C ALA A 336 2.82 26.54 -38.33
N GLY A 337 2.59 25.31 -38.79
CA GLY A 337 2.26 25.04 -40.20
C GLY A 337 1.88 23.56 -40.37
N GLU A 338 1.37 23.27 -41.58
CA GLU A 338 1.01 21.91 -41.99
C GLU A 338 2.25 21.06 -42.35
N PHE A 339 2.03 19.78 -42.56
CA PHE A 339 3.11 18.81 -42.80
C PHE A 339 3.48 18.62 -44.27
N PHE A 340 2.68 19.14 -45.20
CA PHE A 340 3.00 18.96 -46.61
C PHE A 340 4.25 19.74 -47.03
N PHE A 341 4.99 19.20 -47.97
CA PHE A 341 6.23 19.82 -48.42
C PHE A 341 6.01 21.23 -49.00
N GLY A 342 6.66 22.25 -48.44
CA GLY A 342 6.51 23.65 -48.83
C GLY A 342 5.33 24.36 -48.15
N ALA A 343 4.73 23.77 -47.11
CA ALA A 343 3.73 24.44 -46.31
C ALA A 343 4.25 25.78 -45.78
N PRO A 344 3.45 26.84 -45.79
CA PRO A 344 3.86 28.11 -45.24
C PRO A 344 3.96 28.08 -43.74
N LEU A 345 4.94 28.77 -43.15
CA LEU A 345 4.98 29.07 -41.75
C LEU A 345 3.88 30.10 -41.44
N LEU A 346 2.81 29.67 -40.77
CA LEU A 346 1.64 30.54 -40.52
C LEU A 346 1.95 31.59 -39.44
N ARG A 347 2.77 31.21 -38.46
CA ARG A 347 3.17 32.09 -37.36
C ARG A 347 4.57 31.77 -36.90
N VAL A 348 5.33 32.78 -36.49
CA VAL A 348 6.61 32.62 -35.82
C VAL A 348 6.34 32.67 -34.32
N TYR A 349 6.58 31.55 -33.64
CA TYR A 349 6.46 31.48 -32.19
C TYR A 349 7.80 31.84 -31.53
N THR A 350 7.73 32.60 -30.45
CA THR A 350 8.88 32.87 -29.61
C THR A 350 8.91 31.82 -28.53
N ILE A 351 10.02 31.11 -28.46
CA ILE A 351 10.22 30.08 -27.41
C ILE A 351 10.29 30.78 -26.05
N PRO A 352 9.55 30.31 -25.04
CA PRO A 352 9.61 30.87 -23.70
C PRO A 352 11.03 30.86 -23.15
N ALA A 353 11.37 31.86 -22.32
CA ALA A 353 12.73 32.02 -21.79
C ALA A 353 13.20 30.90 -20.89
N HIS A 354 12.28 30.12 -20.32
CA HIS A 354 12.60 28.96 -19.48
C HIS A 354 12.85 27.67 -20.29
N ALA A 355 12.41 27.62 -21.53
CA ALA A 355 12.68 26.49 -22.41
C ALA A 355 14.13 26.59 -22.95
N ARG A 356 14.86 25.50 -22.77
CA ARG A 356 16.28 25.50 -23.10
C ARG A 356 16.53 25.22 -24.56
N THR A 357 17.14 26.18 -25.23
CA THR A 357 17.57 26.07 -26.62
C THR A 357 19.07 26.32 -26.79
N ASP A 358 19.76 26.75 -25.72
CA ASP A 358 21.19 27.09 -25.70
C ASP A 358 22.11 25.87 -25.83
N ILE A 359 21.54 24.68 -25.73
CA ILE A 359 22.26 23.39 -25.87
C ILE A 359 22.43 22.97 -27.32
N TYR A 360 21.69 23.54 -28.24
CA TYR A 360 21.83 23.27 -29.68
C TYR A 360 23.00 24.06 -30.26
N PRO A 361 23.74 23.52 -31.27
CA PRO A 361 24.66 24.30 -32.02
C PRO A 361 23.97 25.50 -32.68
N PRO A 362 24.66 26.63 -32.90
CA PRO A 362 24.05 27.85 -33.45
C PRO A 362 23.29 27.68 -34.76
N ASP A 363 23.69 26.70 -35.58
CA ASP A 363 23.09 26.41 -36.86
C ASP A 363 22.05 25.28 -36.84
N ASP A 364 21.81 24.67 -35.66
CA ASP A 364 20.96 23.50 -35.48
C ASP A 364 19.77 23.86 -34.59
N PHE A 365 19.07 24.92 -34.94
CA PHE A 365 17.94 25.42 -34.16
C PHE A 365 16.78 24.42 -34.20
N PRO A 366 15.99 24.29 -33.10
CA PRO A 366 14.80 23.45 -33.14
C PRO A 366 13.88 23.81 -34.28
N ASP A 367 13.16 22.82 -34.82
CA ASP A 367 12.21 22.95 -35.91
C ASP A 367 11.26 24.15 -35.68
N PRO A 368 11.21 25.14 -36.58
CA PRO A 368 10.31 26.29 -36.44
C PRO A 368 8.84 25.95 -36.65
N TYR A 369 8.53 24.77 -37.18
CA TYR A 369 7.15 24.33 -37.45
C TYR A 369 6.48 23.64 -36.27
N ASN A 370 7.20 22.76 -35.58
CA ASN A 370 6.62 22.09 -34.40
C ASN A 370 7.66 21.81 -33.31
N GLN A 371 7.28 22.09 -32.08
CA GLN A 371 8.12 21.87 -30.92
C GLN A 371 7.29 21.45 -29.73
N THR A 372 7.96 20.77 -28.78
CA THR A 372 7.44 20.45 -27.47
C THR A 372 8.60 20.23 -26.47
N THR A 373 8.29 20.17 -25.17
CA THR A 373 9.20 19.70 -24.14
C THR A 373 8.67 18.40 -23.52
N PRO A 374 9.53 17.60 -22.89
CA PRO A 374 9.07 16.40 -22.19
C PRO A 374 8.04 16.70 -21.10
N SER A 375 8.19 17.81 -20.37
CA SER A 375 7.25 18.22 -19.32
C SER A 375 5.88 18.61 -19.88
N ASP A 376 5.81 19.44 -20.94
CA ASP A 376 4.54 19.82 -21.59
C ASP A 376 3.78 18.57 -22.06
N MET A 377 4.48 17.67 -22.76
CA MET A 377 3.86 16.45 -23.27
C MET A 377 3.48 15.50 -22.15
N GLY A 378 4.29 15.42 -21.09
CA GLY A 378 4.01 14.62 -19.90
C GLY A 378 2.76 15.11 -19.15
N MET A 379 2.64 16.42 -18.97
CA MET A 379 1.47 17.04 -18.35
C MET A 379 0.20 16.83 -19.19
N LEU A 380 0.30 16.98 -20.54
CA LEU A 380 -0.83 16.73 -21.44
C LEU A 380 -1.36 15.30 -21.34
N LEU A 381 -0.45 14.31 -21.26
CA LEU A 381 -0.81 12.91 -21.11
C LEU A 381 -1.39 12.62 -19.71
N ALA A 382 -0.89 13.28 -18.66
CA ALA A 382 -1.44 13.17 -17.33
C ALA A 382 -2.87 13.75 -17.24
N ASP A 383 -3.10 14.92 -17.86
CA ASP A 383 -4.42 15.53 -17.96
C ASP A 383 -5.40 14.66 -18.77
N LEU A 384 -4.92 14.05 -19.86
CA LEU A 384 -5.69 13.10 -20.64
C LEU A 384 -6.08 11.86 -19.82
N TYR A 385 -5.14 11.31 -19.06
CA TYR A 385 -5.41 10.19 -18.14
C TYR A 385 -6.45 10.58 -17.08
N GLN A 386 -6.27 11.73 -16.44
CA GLN A 386 -7.19 12.21 -15.42
C GLN A 386 -8.61 12.42 -15.97
N CYS A 387 -8.73 12.96 -17.18
CA CYS A 387 -10.00 13.11 -17.87
C CYS A 387 -10.63 11.73 -18.19
N ALA A 388 -9.85 10.80 -18.71
CA ALA A 388 -10.35 9.48 -19.11
C ALA A 388 -10.80 8.64 -17.90
N GLU A 389 -10.07 8.71 -16.77
CA GLU A 389 -10.39 7.92 -15.57
C GLU A 389 -11.47 8.59 -14.70
N ASN A 390 -11.40 9.91 -14.51
CA ASN A 390 -12.20 10.61 -13.51
C ASN A 390 -13.24 11.59 -14.11
N GLY A 391 -13.20 11.87 -15.39
CA GLY A 391 -14.09 12.84 -16.05
C GLY A 391 -13.86 14.29 -15.62
N GLY A 392 -12.64 14.63 -15.17
CA GLY A 392 -12.25 15.95 -14.70
C GLY A 392 -10.86 16.36 -15.19
N GLY A 393 -10.25 17.35 -14.55
CA GLY A 393 -8.91 17.84 -14.85
C GLY A 393 -8.88 19.02 -15.83
N ALA A 394 -7.66 19.37 -16.28
CA ALA A 394 -7.44 20.58 -17.08
C ALA A 394 -8.17 20.54 -18.44
N LEU A 395 -8.21 19.38 -19.11
CA LEU A 395 -8.92 19.24 -20.38
C LEU A 395 -10.40 19.62 -20.26
N VAL A 396 -11.08 19.08 -19.23
CA VAL A 396 -12.49 19.40 -19.01
C VAL A 396 -12.68 20.86 -18.55
N ALA A 397 -11.75 21.38 -17.75
CA ALA A 397 -11.82 22.76 -17.28
C ALA A 397 -11.66 23.78 -18.44
N VAL A 398 -10.78 23.50 -19.40
CA VAL A 398 -10.50 24.40 -20.55
C VAL A 398 -11.54 24.24 -21.67
N PHE A 399 -11.86 23.00 -22.04
CA PHE A 399 -12.73 22.73 -23.18
C PHE A 399 -14.21 22.60 -22.80
N GLY A 400 -14.54 22.45 -21.53
CA GLY A 400 -15.93 22.32 -21.05
C GLY A 400 -16.63 21.09 -21.64
N GLU A 401 -17.87 21.26 -22.07
CA GLU A 401 -18.67 20.19 -22.67
C GLU A 401 -18.13 19.64 -24.00
N ARG A 402 -17.12 20.27 -24.58
CA ARG A 402 -16.49 19.84 -25.83
C ARG A 402 -15.56 18.64 -25.65
N ILE A 403 -15.01 18.47 -24.46
CA ILE A 403 -14.23 17.26 -24.08
C ILE A 403 -14.80 16.72 -22.79
N THR A 404 -15.32 15.50 -22.85
CA THR A 404 -15.83 14.74 -21.70
C THR A 404 -14.98 13.51 -21.45
N GLN A 405 -15.29 12.77 -20.41
CA GLN A 405 -14.65 11.50 -20.13
C GLN A 405 -14.68 10.52 -21.31
N ALA A 406 -15.77 10.51 -22.07
CA ALA A 406 -15.93 9.60 -23.20
C ALA A 406 -14.94 9.92 -24.34
N GLU A 407 -14.79 11.19 -24.71
CA GLU A 407 -13.80 11.61 -25.72
C GLU A 407 -12.37 11.31 -25.24
N CYS A 408 -12.06 11.57 -23.97
CA CYS A 408 -10.73 11.24 -23.40
C CYS A 408 -10.46 9.72 -23.45
N GLN A 409 -11.45 8.88 -23.13
CA GLN A 409 -11.33 7.44 -23.25
C GLN A 409 -11.12 6.98 -24.70
N ASP A 410 -11.82 7.59 -25.65
CA ASP A 410 -11.66 7.30 -27.07
C ASP A 410 -10.25 7.68 -27.55
N ILE A 411 -9.72 8.85 -27.14
CA ILE A 411 -8.35 9.28 -27.42
C ILE A 411 -7.33 8.28 -26.85
N VAL A 412 -7.44 7.91 -25.56
CA VAL A 412 -6.54 6.94 -24.93
C VAL A 412 -6.62 5.57 -25.62
N ASN A 413 -7.82 5.14 -26.01
CA ASN A 413 -8.01 3.89 -26.74
C ASN A 413 -7.33 3.94 -28.12
N LEU A 414 -7.48 5.04 -28.86
CA LEU A 414 -6.86 5.21 -30.18
C LEU A 414 -5.33 5.21 -30.07
N LEU A 415 -4.75 5.94 -29.10
CA LEU A 415 -3.31 5.94 -28.84
C LEU A 415 -2.82 4.55 -28.43
N SER A 416 -3.65 3.74 -27.75
CA SER A 416 -3.31 2.36 -27.37
C SER A 416 -3.30 1.37 -28.56
N LEU A 417 -3.82 1.75 -29.72
CA LEU A 417 -3.75 0.96 -30.96
C LEU A 417 -2.44 1.18 -31.72
N ASN A 418 -1.65 2.18 -31.37
CA ASN A 418 -0.33 2.42 -31.95
C ASN A 418 0.61 1.30 -31.53
N ARG A 419 0.97 0.40 -32.46
CA ARG A 419 1.80 -0.78 -32.23
C ARG A 419 2.96 -0.78 -33.19
N ILE A 420 4.12 -0.32 -32.72
CA ILE A 420 5.34 -0.22 -33.52
C ILE A 420 6.39 -1.27 -33.15
N GLY A 421 6.26 -1.91 -31.99
CA GLY A 421 7.23 -2.89 -31.47
C GLY A 421 8.60 -2.29 -31.13
N LEU A 422 8.69 -1.00 -30.93
CA LEU A 422 9.92 -0.23 -30.70
C LEU A 422 9.71 0.77 -29.55
N LEU A 423 10.79 1.41 -29.09
CA LEU A 423 10.80 2.52 -28.15
C LEU A 423 10.10 2.15 -26.82
N LEU A 424 9.09 2.91 -26.39
CA LEU A 424 8.35 2.62 -25.16
C LEU A 424 7.71 1.22 -25.19
N GLU A 425 7.20 0.80 -26.35
CA GLU A 425 6.54 -0.52 -26.47
C GLU A 425 7.55 -1.67 -26.32
N ALA A 426 8.76 -1.53 -26.88
CA ALA A 426 9.79 -2.56 -26.77
C ALA A 426 10.36 -2.70 -25.35
N GLY A 427 10.24 -1.67 -24.50
CA GLY A 427 10.66 -1.71 -23.11
C GLY A 427 9.65 -2.29 -22.14
N ALA A 428 8.47 -2.69 -22.61
CA ALA A 428 7.43 -3.27 -21.77
C ALA A 428 7.15 -4.75 -22.15
N PRO A 429 6.69 -5.58 -21.22
CA PRO A 429 6.27 -6.95 -21.55
C PRO A 429 5.20 -6.99 -22.64
N GLU A 430 5.24 -8.04 -23.47
CA GLU A 430 4.24 -8.26 -24.51
C GLU A 430 2.81 -8.22 -23.96
N GLY A 431 1.94 -7.47 -24.60
CA GLY A 431 0.55 -7.29 -24.18
C GLY A 431 0.32 -6.15 -23.20
N THR A 432 1.35 -5.45 -22.75
CA THR A 432 1.18 -4.22 -21.96
C THR A 432 0.41 -3.18 -22.77
N ARG A 433 -0.63 -2.59 -22.16
CA ARG A 433 -1.36 -1.47 -22.78
C ARG A 433 -0.53 -0.20 -22.65
N ILE A 434 -0.22 0.41 -23.77
CA ILE A 434 0.50 1.69 -23.84
C ILE A 434 -0.26 2.62 -24.78
N ALA A 435 -0.72 3.75 -24.27
CA ALA A 435 -1.32 4.81 -25.08
C ALA A 435 -0.23 5.81 -25.42
N HIS A 436 0.36 5.73 -26.62
CA HIS A 436 1.56 6.48 -26.95
C HIS A 436 1.60 6.99 -28.38
N LYS A 437 2.50 7.93 -28.62
CA LYS A 437 2.86 8.39 -29.95
C LYS A 437 4.37 8.65 -30.03
N HIS A 438 5.01 7.93 -30.92
CA HIS A 438 6.42 8.11 -31.27
C HIS A 438 6.60 9.18 -32.35
N GLY A 439 7.82 9.73 -32.44
CA GLY A 439 8.20 10.66 -33.47
C GLY A 439 9.69 10.69 -33.72
N TRP A 440 10.08 10.76 -34.99
CA TRP A 440 11.39 11.12 -35.47
C TRP A 440 11.28 11.78 -36.84
N ILE A 441 12.27 12.57 -37.20
CA ILE A 441 12.37 13.21 -38.52
C ILE A 441 13.62 12.69 -39.20
N ALA A 442 13.46 12.11 -40.39
CA ALA A 442 14.56 11.85 -41.30
C ALA A 442 14.76 13.09 -42.17
N GLU A 443 15.85 13.81 -41.92
CA GLU A 443 16.26 14.97 -42.73
C GLU A 443 16.84 14.50 -44.08
N GLY A 444 17.33 15.45 -44.89
CA GLY A 444 17.97 15.11 -46.15
C GLY A 444 19.01 13.99 -46.01
N GLU A 445 19.04 13.07 -46.96
CA GLU A 445 19.88 11.85 -46.94
C GLU A 445 19.50 10.81 -45.88
N GLY A 446 18.33 10.95 -45.20
CA GLY A 446 17.87 9.99 -44.17
C GLY A 446 18.54 10.13 -42.80
N VAL A 447 19.13 11.27 -42.54
CA VAL A 447 19.77 11.57 -41.24
C VAL A 447 18.69 11.85 -40.20
N ILE A 448 18.70 11.07 -39.10
CA ILE A 448 17.82 11.30 -37.95
C ILE A 448 18.65 12.03 -36.89
N ARG A 449 18.16 13.13 -36.36
CA ARG A 449 18.80 13.87 -35.25
C ARG A 449 17.98 13.87 -33.97
N THR A 450 16.65 13.81 -34.07
CA THR A 450 15.75 13.74 -32.94
C THR A 450 14.88 12.50 -33.03
N MET A 451 14.74 11.81 -31.91
CA MET A 451 13.85 10.66 -31.71
C MET A 451 13.18 10.79 -30.35
N GLY A 452 11.88 10.54 -30.30
CA GLY A 452 11.14 10.56 -29.04
C GLY A 452 9.94 9.63 -29.06
N ASP A 453 9.43 9.37 -27.87
CA ASP A 453 8.14 8.70 -27.64
C ASP A 453 7.53 9.25 -26.36
N ALA A 454 6.22 9.44 -26.37
CA ALA A 454 5.46 9.97 -25.25
C ALA A 454 4.20 9.12 -25.03
N GLY A 455 3.99 8.63 -23.82
CA GLY A 455 2.89 7.71 -23.58
C GLY A 455 2.50 7.51 -22.12
N ILE A 456 1.28 6.98 -21.96
CA ILE A 456 0.73 6.46 -20.72
C ILE A 456 0.90 4.96 -20.74
N VAL A 457 1.62 4.41 -19.78
CA VAL A 457 1.87 2.96 -19.63
C VAL A 457 0.99 2.43 -18.51
N PHE A 458 0.16 1.44 -18.82
CA PHE A 458 -0.74 0.80 -17.85
C PHE A 458 -0.11 -0.49 -17.33
N THR A 459 0.03 -0.58 -16.02
CA THR A 459 0.62 -1.76 -15.35
C THR A 459 -0.33 -2.31 -14.28
N PRO A 460 -0.09 -3.51 -13.75
CA PRO A 460 -0.86 -4.03 -12.61
C PRO A 460 -0.78 -3.14 -11.35
N ASN A 461 0.28 -2.35 -11.19
CA ASN A 461 0.49 -1.46 -10.04
C ASN A 461 -0.11 -0.06 -10.24
N GLY A 462 -0.79 0.20 -11.35
CA GLY A 462 -1.32 1.50 -11.75
C GLY A 462 -0.77 1.95 -13.09
N ALA A 463 -0.84 3.25 -13.37
CA ALA A 463 -0.34 3.82 -14.61
C ALA A 463 0.70 4.91 -14.35
N TYR A 464 1.59 5.09 -15.31
CA TYR A 464 2.56 6.18 -15.31
C TYR A 464 2.66 6.83 -16.71
N VAL A 465 3.12 8.07 -16.74
CA VAL A 465 3.52 8.74 -17.95
C VAL A 465 5.02 8.63 -18.12
N ALA A 466 5.47 8.33 -19.32
CA ALA A 466 6.87 8.41 -19.73
C ALA A 466 7.01 9.20 -21.02
N VAL A 467 7.90 10.18 -21.02
CA VAL A 467 8.29 10.94 -22.22
C VAL A 467 9.79 10.94 -22.30
N ILE A 468 10.32 10.46 -23.40
CA ILE A 468 11.76 10.38 -23.64
C ILE A 468 12.05 11.05 -24.98
N PHE A 469 12.94 12.05 -24.98
CA PHE A 469 13.52 12.62 -26.17
C PHE A 469 15.05 12.40 -26.22
N LEU A 470 15.53 12.00 -27.36
CA LEU A 470 16.95 11.84 -27.67
C LEU A 470 17.31 12.75 -28.84
N TYR A 471 18.42 13.46 -28.73
CA TYR A 471 18.95 14.34 -29.77
C TYR A 471 20.46 14.15 -29.94
N HIS A 472 20.94 14.16 -31.19
CA HIS A 472 22.35 14.19 -31.49
C HIS A 472 22.65 15.21 -32.62
N PRO A 473 23.62 16.12 -32.45
CA PRO A 473 23.87 17.20 -33.42
C PRO A 473 24.38 16.71 -34.80
N VAL A 474 24.88 15.48 -34.85
CA VAL A 474 25.35 14.89 -36.11
C VAL A 474 24.37 13.88 -36.66
N GLN A 475 24.12 12.80 -35.92
CA GLN A 475 23.19 11.73 -36.32
C GLN A 475 22.89 10.79 -35.18
N LEU A 476 21.64 10.40 -35.04
CA LEU A 476 21.21 9.21 -34.27
C LEU A 476 21.30 8.00 -35.20
N ILE A 477 22.12 7.00 -34.83
CA ILE A 477 22.15 5.73 -35.56
C ILE A 477 20.97 4.90 -35.05
N TYR A 478 20.02 4.58 -35.93
CA TYR A 478 18.69 4.09 -35.57
C TYR A 478 18.71 2.84 -34.66
N ASP A 479 19.38 1.76 -35.09
CA ASP A 479 19.33 0.47 -34.35
C ASP A 479 19.91 0.58 -32.93
N PRO A 480 21.14 1.07 -32.68
CA PRO A 480 21.67 1.16 -31.32
C PRO A 480 20.88 2.16 -30.45
N VAL A 481 20.40 3.26 -31.04
CA VAL A 481 19.66 4.27 -30.29
C VAL A 481 18.24 3.77 -29.92
N SER A 482 17.56 3.08 -30.83
CA SER A 482 16.24 2.49 -30.53
C SER A 482 16.33 1.36 -29.51
N THR A 483 17.43 0.58 -29.52
CA THR A 483 17.69 -0.44 -28.50
C THR A 483 17.93 0.21 -27.12
N MET A 484 18.79 1.22 -27.04
CA MET A 484 19.01 1.97 -25.81
C MET A 484 17.72 2.61 -25.29
N PHE A 485 16.92 3.17 -26.19
CA PHE A 485 15.61 3.73 -25.82
C PHE A 485 14.70 2.67 -25.18
N ALA A 486 14.65 1.48 -25.77
CA ALA A 486 13.89 0.37 -25.20
C ALA A 486 14.43 -0.05 -23.82
N ASP A 487 15.75 -0.06 -23.63
CA ASP A 487 16.37 -0.33 -22.32
C ASP A 487 16.00 0.72 -21.27
N LEU A 488 15.94 2.01 -21.66
CA LEU A 488 15.46 3.09 -20.77
C LEU A 488 14.00 2.86 -20.38
N ALA A 489 13.15 2.55 -21.35
CA ALA A 489 11.72 2.27 -21.11
C ALA A 489 11.55 1.01 -20.24
N GLU A 490 12.34 -0.06 -20.46
CA GLU A 490 12.31 -1.28 -19.65
C GLU A 490 12.74 -1.00 -18.19
N ALA A 491 13.77 -0.18 -17.98
CA ALA A 491 14.20 0.20 -16.64
C ALA A 491 13.10 0.97 -15.88
N ILE A 492 12.40 1.88 -16.56
CA ILE A 492 11.26 2.60 -15.98
C ILE A 492 10.13 1.62 -15.65
N TYR A 493 9.80 0.70 -16.55
CA TYR A 493 8.77 -0.31 -16.33
C TYR A 493 9.12 -1.21 -15.14
N ASN A 494 10.35 -1.73 -15.08
CA ASN A 494 10.83 -2.58 -14.01
C ASN A 494 10.82 -1.84 -12.67
N TYR A 495 11.25 -0.57 -12.64
CA TYR A 495 11.14 0.29 -11.46
C TYR A 495 9.70 0.43 -10.98
N TYR A 496 8.76 0.73 -11.89
CA TYR A 496 7.38 1.00 -11.54
C TYR A 496 6.64 -0.24 -11.04
N THR A 497 7.01 -1.42 -11.52
CA THR A 497 6.43 -2.70 -11.10
C THR A 497 6.97 -3.23 -9.78
N LEU A 498 8.02 -2.62 -9.21
CA LEU A 498 8.45 -2.91 -7.84
C LEU A 498 7.34 -2.51 -6.84
N PRO A 499 7.24 -3.20 -5.67
CA PRO A 499 6.30 -2.82 -4.62
C PRO A 499 6.45 -1.36 -4.24
N ALA A 500 5.35 -0.61 -4.19
CA ALA A 500 5.37 0.78 -3.74
C ALA A 500 5.79 0.87 -2.26
N GLN A 501 6.41 1.99 -1.85
CA GLN A 501 6.62 2.28 -0.44
C GLN A 501 5.25 2.46 0.23
N GLU A 502 4.96 1.66 1.24
CA GLU A 502 3.84 1.96 2.14
C GLU A 502 4.26 3.13 3.04
N PHE A 503 3.67 4.29 2.81
CA PHE A 503 3.80 5.41 3.75
C PHE A 503 2.90 5.11 4.95
N ASN A 504 3.50 4.66 6.06
CA ASN A 504 2.86 4.53 7.38
C ASN A 504 2.72 5.89 8.07
#